data_76352a3c7c7a464c9e02dd2ef1ce831d
#
_entry.id   76352a3c7c7a464c9e02dd2ef1ce831d
#
_cell.length_a   1.000
_cell.length_b   1.000
_cell.length_c   1.000
_cell.angle_alpha   90.00
_cell.angle_beta   90.00
_cell.angle_gamma   90.00
#
_symmetry.space_group_name_H-M   'P 1'
#
loop_
_entity.id
_entity.type
_entity.pdbx_description
1 polymer ?
#
loop_
_entity_poly.entity_id
_entity_poly.type
_entity_poly.pdbx_seq_one_letter_code
_entity_poly.pdbx_strand_id
1 'polypeptide(L)'
;MLNRDGRMNFVGILLSSFLFAVTLQAGAPQASPDLSKAKLVLQARGEGVQIYICGRDDTWAWKLKGPEATLFDEHHRAIGKHFAGPKWRLDDGSEVQGKLIASVPQTGTIPWLILSAVSTGGEGGLSSVNFVRRTETEGGLAPSTGCDAQHADAEVRIPYSAAYRFYRAKQ
;
A
#
# COMPACT_ATOMS: atom_id res chain seq x y z
N MET A 1 54.90 13.22 -64.37
CA MET A 1 55.81 12.08 -64.11
C MET A 1 55.10 11.16 -63.13
N LEU A 2 54.77 9.95 -63.60
CA LEU A 2 54.21 8.91 -62.77
C LEU A 2 55.23 8.42 -61.75
N ASN A 3 54.83 8.21 -60.50
CA ASN A 3 55.47 7.13 -59.73
C ASN A 3 54.41 6.29 -59.02
N ARG A 4 54.50 5.04 -59.35
CA ARG A 4 53.73 3.87 -58.93
C ARG A 4 54.16 3.59 -57.50
N ASP A 5 53.18 3.39 -56.59
CA ASP A 5 53.07 2.22 -55.76
C ASP A 5 51.81 2.37 -54.86
N GLY A 6 50.79 1.60 -55.27
CA GLY A 6 49.54 1.52 -54.55
C GLY A 6 49.66 0.64 -53.28
N ARG A 7 49.48 1.25 -52.16
CA ARG A 7 49.08 0.53 -50.92
C ARG A 7 48.00 1.33 -50.20
N MET A 8 46.79 0.87 -50.39
CA MET A 8 45.66 1.32 -49.59
C MET A 8 45.79 0.72 -48.17
N ASN A 9 46.11 1.57 -47.18
CA ASN A 9 46.03 1.20 -45.77
C ASN A 9 44.55 1.29 -45.34
N PHE A 10 43.91 0.12 -45.20
CA PHE A 10 42.62 0.02 -44.50
C PHE A 10 42.87 0.15 -43.00
N VAL A 11 42.57 1.31 -42.44
CA VAL A 11 42.44 1.48 -40.97
C VAL A 11 41.10 0.86 -40.57
N GLY A 12 41.15 -0.36 -40.07
CA GLY A 12 39.98 -1.02 -39.51
C GLY A 12 39.58 -0.35 -38.21
N ILE A 13 38.47 0.38 -38.21
CA ILE A 13 37.85 0.88 -37.00
C ILE A 13 37.09 -0.28 -36.36
N LEU A 14 37.67 -0.85 -35.29
CA LEU A 14 37.00 -1.81 -34.44
C LEU A 14 35.97 -1.05 -33.57
N LEU A 15 34.68 -1.07 -33.97
CA LEU A 15 33.58 -0.68 -33.12
C LEU A 15 33.41 -1.73 -32.03
N SER A 16 33.92 -1.44 -30.85
CA SER A 16 33.67 -2.24 -29.65
C SER A 16 32.27 -1.90 -29.12
N SER A 17 31.29 -2.75 -29.43
CA SER A 17 29.92 -2.65 -28.91
C SER A 17 29.93 -3.11 -27.46
N PHE A 18 29.96 -2.19 -26.52
CA PHE A 18 29.71 -2.46 -25.09
C PHE A 18 28.21 -2.72 -24.90
N LEU A 19 27.82 -3.98 -24.83
CA LEU A 19 26.49 -4.40 -24.33
C LEU A 19 26.43 -4.12 -22.82
N PHE A 20 25.78 -3.04 -22.40
CA PHE A 20 25.38 -2.85 -21.01
C PHE A 20 24.26 -3.84 -20.68
N ALA A 21 24.59 -4.90 -20.00
CA ALA A 21 23.59 -5.78 -19.39
C ALA A 21 22.97 -5.04 -18.19
N VAL A 22 21.74 -4.55 -18.37
CA VAL A 22 20.92 -4.03 -17.26
C VAL A 22 20.46 -5.25 -16.45
N THR A 23 21.14 -5.53 -15.35
CA THR A 23 20.66 -6.52 -14.37
C THR A 23 19.49 -5.91 -13.60
N LEU A 24 18.24 -6.36 -13.90
CA LEU A 24 17.10 -6.13 -13.01
C LEU A 24 17.38 -6.86 -11.70
N GLN A 25 17.81 -6.13 -10.69
CA GLN A 25 17.83 -6.65 -9.32
C GLN A 25 16.38 -6.66 -8.83
N ALA A 26 15.77 -7.85 -8.82
CA ALA A 26 14.54 -8.07 -8.07
C ALA A 26 14.84 -7.74 -6.60
N GLY A 27 14.24 -6.69 -6.07
CA GLY A 27 14.37 -6.33 -4.67
C GLY A 27 13.99 -7.53 -3.80
N ALA A 28 14.88 -7.92 -2.87
CA ALA A 28 14.59 -8.98 -1.92
C ALA A 28 13.27 -8.67 -1.18
N PRO A 29 12.41 -9.67 -0.92
CA PRO A 29 11.19 -9.47 -0.15
C PRO A 29 11.59 -8.86 1.21
N GLN A 30 11.07 -7.66 1.50
CA GLN A 30 11.30 -7.03 2.79
C GLN A 30 10.66 -7.91 3.87
N ALA A 31 11.48 -8.43 4.78
CA ALA A 31 10.99 -9.21 5.91
C ALA A 31 9.98 -8.37 6.70
N SER A 32 8.82 -8.96 7.00
CA SER A 32 7.81 -8.30 7.84
C SER A 32 8.43 -7.98 9.21
N PRO A 33 8.20 -6.77 9.75
CA PRO A 33 8.76 -6.42 11.07
C PRO A 33 8.22 -7.38 12.14
N ASP A 34 9.12 -7.81 13.03
CA ASP A 34 8.74 -8.62 14.19
C ASP A 34 8.04 -7.73 15.24
N LEU A 35 6.72 -7.69 15.16
CA LEU A 35 5.90 -6.90 16.10
C LEU A 35 5.84 -7.51 17.51
N SER A 36 6.39 -8.71 17.76
CA SER A 36 6.47 -9.30 19.10
C SER A 36 7.34 -8.45 20.03
N LYS A 37 8.30 -7.71 19.47
CA LYS A 37 9.18 -6.78 20.19
C LYS A 37 8.62 -5.36 20.31
N ALA A 38 7.49 -5.07 19.65
CA ALA A 38 6.85 -3.76 19.73
C ALA A 38 5.87 -3.68 20.92
N LYS A 39 5.62 -2.48 21.41
CA LYS A 39 4.61 -2.24 22.47
C LYS A 39 3.28 -1.91 21.82
N LEU A 40 2.22 -2.65 22.13
CA LEU A 40 0.86 -2.28 21.78
C LEU A 40 0.48 -0.96 22.46
N VAL A 41 0.03 0.01 21.69
CA VAL A 41 -0.39 1.34 22.14
C VAL A 41 -1.90 1.42 22.21
N LEU A 42 -2.58 0.94 21.15
CA LEU A 42 -4.03 1.00 21.02
C LEU A 42 -4.51 -0.20 20.19
N GLN A 43 -5.69 -0.71 20.54
CA GLN A 43 -6.47 -1.61 19.71
C GLN A 43 -7.82 -0.98 19.44
N ALA A 44 -8.29 -1.08 18.20
CA ALA A 44 -9.61 -0.61 17.79
C ALA A 44 -10.22 -1.55 16.75
N ARG A 45 -11.55 -1.64 16.71
CA ARG A 45 -12.29 -2.24 15.62
C ARG A 45 -12.72 -1.14 14.64
N GLY A 46 -12.39 -1.30 13.38
CA GLY A 46 -12.90 -0.42 12.31
C GLY A 46 -14.13 -1.05 11.68
N GLU A 47 -15.21 -0.29 11.57
CA GLU A 47 -16.45 -0.71 10.93
C GLU A 47 -16.90 0.38 9.95
N GLY A 48 -17.18 -0.01 8.70
CA GLY A 48 -17.54 0.93 7.65
C GLY A 48 -17.55 0.31 6.27
N VAL A 49 -17.00 1.01 5.28
CA VAL A 49 -17.01 0.60 3.87
C VAL A 49 -15.63 0.75 3.23
N GLN A 50 -15.32 -0.16 2.32
CA GLN A 50 -14.32 0.05 1.28
C GLN A 50 -15.02 0.69 0.09
N ILE A 51 -14.47 1.77 -0.42
CA ILE A 51 -14.98 2.53 -1.55
C ILE A 51 -14.15 2.17 -2.78
N TYR A 52 -14.83 1.75 -3.84
CA TYR A 52 -14.21 1.47 -5.12
C TYR A 52 -14.80 2.35 -6.20
N ILE A 53 -13.98 2.75 -7.16
CA ILE A 53 -14.37 3.47 -8.35
C ILE A 53 -14.12 2.59 -9.58
N CYS A 54 -15.09 2.55 -10.50
CA CYS A 54 -14.92 1.87 -11.76
C CYS A 54 -13.98 2.65 -12.67
N GLY A 55 -12.85 2.09 -13.01
CA GLY A 55 -11.86 2.74 -13.85
C GLY A 55 -11.19 1.77 -14.81
N ARG A 56 -10.56 2.32 -15.85
CA ARG A 56 -9.85 1.56 -16.86
C ARG A 56 -8.37 1.91 -16.85
N ASP A 57 -7.52 0.88 -16.78
CA ASP A 57 -6.15 0.92 -17.27
C ASP A 57 -6.11 0.12 -18.59
N ASP A 58 -5.63 -1.13 -18.58
CA ASP A 58 -5.75 -2.03 -19.74
C ASP A 58 -7.17 -2.62 -19.84
N THR A 59 -7.78 -2.92 -18.71
CA THR A 59 -9.14 -3.47 -18.57
C THR A 59 -9.97 -2.66 -17.59
N TRP A 60 -11.31 -2.76 -17.71
CA TRP A 60 -12.22 -2.19 -16.74
C TRP A 60 -12.17 -2.98 -15.44
N ALA A 61 -11.98 -2.29 -14.30
CA ALA A 61 -11.95 -2.90 -12.98
C ALA A 61 -12.34 -1.91 -11.87
N TRP A 62 -12.90 -2.44 -10.78
CA TRP A 62 -13.11 -1.69 -9.55
C TRP A 62 -11.76 -1.41 -8.87
N LYS A 63 -11.39 -0.14 -8.77
CA LYS A 63 -10.14 0.33 -8.16
C LYS A 63 -10.42 0.88 -6.78
N LEU A 64 -9.65 0.46 -5.78
CA LEU A 64 -9.81 0.95 -4.42
C LEU A 64 -9.53 2.46 -4.36
N LYS A 65 -10.54 3.24 -3.95
CA LYS A 65 -10.42 4.67 -3.64
C LYS A 65 -9.96 4.87 -2.19
N GLY A 66 -10.47 4.03 -1.28
CA GLY A 66 -10.10 4.02 0.12
C GLY A 66 -11.23 3.59 1.05
N PRO A 67 -10.93 3.40 2.33
CA PRO A 67 -11.94 3.14 3.35
C PRO A 67 -12.60 4.43 3.85
N GLU A 68 -13.82 4.29 4.36
CA GLU A 68 -14.47 5.18 5.31
C GLU A 68 -14.99 4.30 6.44
N ALA A 69 -14.41 4.42 7.65
CA ALA A 69 -14.83 3.62 8.79
C ALA A 69 -14.78 4.41 10.09
N THR A 70 -15.62 4.01 11.04
CA THR A 70 -15.53 4.45 12.42
C THR A 70 -14.66 3.46 13.20
N LEU A 71 -13.83 3.98 14.08
CA LEU A 71 -13.02 3.20 15.01
C LEU A 71 -13.77 3.09 16.33
N PHE A 72 -13.86 1.88 16.86
CA PHE A 72 -14.49 1.57 18.13
C PHE A 72 -13.47 0.97 19.09
N ASP A 73 -13.57 1.31 20.37
CA ASP A 73 -12.82 0.69 21.46
C ASP A 73 -13.43 -0.68 21.87
N GLU A 74 -12.84 -1.32 22.88
CA GLU A 74 -13.31 -2.61 23.43
C GLU A 74 -14.72 -2.56 24.06
N HIS A 75 -15.21 -1.35 24.39
CA HIS A 75 -16.55 -1.13 24.92
C HIS A 75 -17.54 -0.69 23.83
N HIS A 76 -17.16 -0.82 22.54
CA HIS A 76 -17.94 -0.39 21.37
C HIS A 76 -18.30 1.11 21.41
N ARG A 77 -17.45 1.95 21.96
CA ARG A 77 -17.55 3.41 21.91
C ARG A 77 -16.75 3.90 20.70
N ALA A 78 -17.34 4.80 19.93
CA ALA A 78 -16.63 5.44 18.83
C ALA A 78 -15.49 6.31 19.40
N ILE A 79 -14.28 6.14 18.86
CA ILE A 79 -13.06 6.81 19.33
C ILE A 79 -12.30 7.50 18.19
N GLY A 80 -12.78 7.41 16.96
CA GLY A 80 -12.13 8.04 15.82
C GLY A 80 -12.58 7.49 14.46
N LYS A 81 -11.80 7.78 13.44
CA LYS A 81 -12.08 7.46 12.02
C LYS A 81 -10.88 6.87 11.30
N HIS A 82 -11.19 6.03 10.29
CA HIS A 82 -10.22 5.53 9.32
C HIS A 82 -10.66 5.90 7.91
N PHE A 83 -9.75 6.43 7.11
CA PHE A 83 -10.02 6.93 5.77
C PHE A 83 -8.84 6.74 4.81
N ALA A 84 -9.02 7.15 3.56
CA ALA A 84 -8.03 6.97 2.50
C ALA A 84 -6.65 7.53 2.84
N GLY A 85 -5.61 6.91 2.27
CA GLY A 85 -4.24 7.35 2.41
C GLY A 85 -3.27 6.55 3.25
N PRO A 86 -3.54 5.29 3.68
CA PRO A 86 -4.42 4.84 4.77
C PRO A 86 -4.13 5.64 6.05
N LYS A 87 -5.11 6.33 6.54
CA LYS A 87 -4.98 7.26 7.67
C LYS A 87 -6.00 6.93 8.78
N TRP A 88 -5.57 7.05 10.00
CA TRP A 88 -6.40 6.94 11.21
C TRP A 88 -6.28 8.23 12.01
N ARG A 89 -7.41 8.73 12.49
CA ARG A 89 -7.49 9.89 13.39
C ARG A 89 -8.40 9.56 14.55
N LEU A 90 -7.94 9.81 15.77
CA LEU A 90 -8.76 9.70 16.98
C LEU A 90 -9.44 11.02 17.29
N ASP A 91 -10.45 10.94 18.17
CA ASP A 91 -11.22 12.11 18.64
C ASP A 91 -10.38 13.00 19.56
N ASP A 92 -9.23 12.50 20.09
CA ASP A 92 -8.24 13.30 20.81
C ASP A 92 -7.38 14.20 19.88
N GLY A 93 -7.61 14.14 18.58
CA GLY A 93 -6.89 14.91 17.56
C GLY A 93 -5.60 14.27 17.08
N SER A 94 -5.15 13.17 17.68
CA SER A 94 -3.97 12.46 17.20
C SER A 94 -4.27 11.67 15.92
N GLU A 95 -3.28 11.61 15.01
CA GLU A 95 -3.41 10.87 13.77
C GLU A 95 -2.13 10.12 13.38
N VAL A 96 -2.30 9.07 12.58
CA VAL A 96 -1.20 8.34 11.93
C VAL A 96 -1.56 8.02 10.50
N GLN A 97 -0.60 8.18 9.59
CA GLN A 97 -0.68 7.71 8.22
C GLN A 97 0.29 6.55 8.02
N GLY A 98 -0.20 5.48 7.38
CA GLY A 98 0.56 4.26 7.15
C GLY A 98 1.05 4.12 5.71
N LYS A 99 2.12 3.34 5.53
CA LYS A 99 2.60 2.81 4.26
C LYS A 99 2.67 1.30 4.35
N LEU A 100 2.11 0.59 3.36
CA LEU A 100 2.11 -0.87 3.32
C LEU A 100 3.53 -1.43 3.35
N ILE A 101 3.78 -2.39 4.26
CA ILE A 101 5.01 -3.19 4.34
C ILE A 101 4.73 -4.63 3.92
N ALA A 102 3.66 -5.22 4.47
CA ALA A 102 3.31 -6.61 4.22
C ALA A 102 1.80 -6.79 4.05
N SER A 103 1.42 -7.73 3.20
CA SER A 103 0.04 -8.11 2.93
C SER A 103 -0.08 -9.63 2.93
N VAL A 104 -1.07 -10.15 3.64
CA VAL A 104 -1.39 -11.58 3.68
C VAL A 104 -2.81 -11.76 3.18
N PRO A 105 -3.01 -12.36 2.00
CA PRO A 105 -4.34 -12.61 1.43
C PRO A 105 -5.20 -13.41 2.40
N GLN A 106 -6.50 -13.09 2.43
CA GLN A 106 -7.52 -13.79 3.20
C GLN A 106 -8.64 -14.22 2.27
N THR A 107 -9.19 -15.41 2.50
CA THR A 107 -10.29 -15.93 1.68
C THR A 107 -11.57 -15.16 1.99
N GLY A 108 -12.24 -14.65 0.94
CA GLY A 108 -13.56 -14.01 1.06
C GLY A 108 -13.57 -12.62 1.70
N THR A 109 -12.42 -12.03 2.02
CA THR A 109 -12.31 -10.72 2.65
C THR A 109 -11.05 -9.97 2.24
N ILE A 110 -10.97 -8.69 2.59
CA ILE A 110 -9.76 -7.89 2.33
C ILE A 110 -8.56 -8.44 3.12
N PRO A 111 -7.30 -8.29 2.61
CA PRO A 111 -6.12 -8.91 3.19
C PRO A 111 -5.77 -8.36 4.58
N TRP A 112 -5.08 -9.16 5.38
CA TRP A 112 -4.37 -8.66 6.55
C TRP A 112 -3.14 -7.86 6.12
N LEU A 113 -2.85 -6.79 6.86
CA LEU A 113 -1.78 -5.87 6.50
C LEU A 113 -0.87 -5.56 7.70
N ILE A 114 0.39 -5.25 7.38
CA ILE A 114 1.28 -4.51 8.26
C ILE A 114 1.71 -3.25 7.52
N LEU A 115 1.59 -2.11 8.20
CA LEU A 115 1.96 -0.80 7.69
C LEU A 115 2.97 -0.15 8.64
N SER A 116 3.97 0.55 8.09
CA SER A 116 4.79 1.49 8.87
C SER A 116 4.11 2.84 8.94
N ALA A 117 4.24 3.55 10.03
CA ALA A 117 3.88 4.95 10.10
C ALA A 117 4.86 5.77 9.24
N VAL A 118 4.33 6.60 8.36
CA VAL A 118 5.11 7.56 7.55
C VAL A 118 4.93 8.99 8.03
N SER A 119 3.87 9.25 8.78
CA SER A 119 3.66 10.48 9.53
C SER A 119 2.74 10.23 10.72
N THR A 120 2.95 11.01 11.77
CA THR A 120 2.04 11.16 12.90
C THR A 120 1.74 12.64 13.09
N GLY A 121 0.58 12.96 13.65
CA GLY A 121 0.17 14.34 13.94
C GLY A 121 -0.66 14.42 15.21
N GLY A 122 -0.75 15.61 15.79
CA GLY A 122 -1.44 15.86 17.06
C GLY A 122 -0.76 15.20 18.25
N GLU A 123 -1.22 15.54 19.43
CA GLU A 123 -0.86 14.87 20.68
C GLU A 123 -1.97 13.89 21.06
N GLY A 124 -1.62 12.69 21.57
CA GLY A 124 -2.59 11.69 22.00
C GLY A 124 -2.22 10.27 21.63
N GLY A 125 -3.22 9.40 21.54
CA GLY A 125 -3.06 7.94 21.44
C GLY A 125 -2.27 7.46 20.24
N LEU A 126 -2.24 8.17 19.11
CA LEU A 126 -1.52 7.77 17.90
C LEU A 126 -0.18 8.48 17.69
N SER A 127 0.19 9.47 18.50
CA SER A 127 1.38 10.31 18.31
C SER A 127 2.71 9.54 18.30
N SER A 128 2.78 8.39 18.97
CA SER A 128 3.99 7.56 19.10
C SER A 128 3.94 6.25 18.30
N VAL A 129 2.99 6.10 17.39
CA VAL A 129 2.81 4.88 16.59
C VAL A 129 3.87 4.77 15.50
N ASN A 130 4.50 3.58 15.39
CA ASN A 130 5.45 3.24 14.35
C ASN A 130 4.88 2.21 13.36
N PHE A 131 3.96 1.35 13.82
CA PHE A 131 3.36 0.31 12.99
C PHE A 131 1.86 0.20 13.25
N VAL A 132 1.11 -0.12 12.18
CA VAL A 132 -0.30 -0.48 12.26
C VAL A 132 -0.47 -1.87 11.67
N ARG A 133 -1.16 -2.76 12.37
CA ARG A 133 -1.53 -4.10 11.89
C ARG A 133 -3.04 -4.18 11.74
N ARG A 134 -3.50 -4.60 10.55
CA ARG A 134 -4.89 -4.94 10.26
C ARG A 134 -5.02 -6.46 10.23
N THR A 135 -5.97 -7.01 11.00
CA THR A 135 -6.33 -8.43 11.06
C THR A 135 -7.84 -8.60 11.23
N GLU A 136 -8.29 -9.84 11.33
CA GLU A 136 -9.69 -10.16 11.64
C GLU A 136 -10.66 -9.42 10.71
N THR A 137 -10.33 -9.45 9.41
CA THR A 137 -11.06 -8.73 8.37
C THR A 137 -12.31 -9.50 7.96
N GLU A 138 -13.40 -8.78 7.73
CA GLU A 138 -14.65 -9.30 7.20
C GLU A 138 -15.12 -8.43 6.03
N GLY A 139 -15.54 -9.02 4.93
CA GLY A 139 -16.05 -8.32 3.75
C GLY A 139 -15.04 -7.42 3.06
N GLY A 140 -15.52 -6.35 2.45
CA GLY A 140 -14.73 -5.28 1.85
C GLY A 140 -14.11 -5.57 0.50
N LEU A 141 -14.27 -6.76 -0.10
CA LEU A 141 -13.73 -7.06 -1.43
C LEU A 141 -14.48 -6.30 -2.52
N ALA A 142 -13.72 -5.87 -3.53
CA ALA A 142 -14.31 -5.30 -4.74
C ALA A 142 -15.27 -6.30 -5.40
N PRO A 143 -16.39 -5.83 -6.01
CA PRO A 143 -17.23 -6.70 -6.83
C PRO A 143 -16.42 -7.26 -8.01
N SER A 144 -16.71 -8.49 -8.42
CA SER A 144 -16.08 -9.13 -9.57
C SER A 144 -16.67 -8.71 -10.91
N THR A 145 -17.84 -8.05 -10.91
CA THR A 145 -18.59 -7.64 -12.09
C THR A 145 -19.12 -6.21 -11.94
N GLY A 146 -19.78 -5.68 -12.98
CA GLY A 146 -20.48 -4.39 -12.93
C GLY A 146 -19.56 -3.17 -13.13
N CYS A 147 -18.30 -3.37 -13.52
CA CYS A 147 -17.43 -2.28 -13.95
C CYS A 147 -17.09 -2.47 -15.44
N ASP A 148 -17.58 -1.56 -16.27
CA ASP A 148 -17.43 -1.52 -17.72
C ASP A 148 -17.51 -0.07 -18.24
N ALA A 149 -17.52 0.11 -19.56
CA ALA A 149 -17.55 1.44 -20.18
C ALA A 149 -18.85 2.22 -19.87
N GLN A 150 -19.95 1.56 -19.55
CA GLN A 150 -21.23 2.21 -19.20
C GLN A 150 -21.25 2.67 -17.75
N HIS A 151 -20.38 2.12 -16.92
CA HIS A 151 -20.26 2.42 -15.49
C HIS A 151 -18.94 3.14 -15.16
N ALA A 152 -18.30 3.77 -16.16
CA ALA A 152 -17.09 4.57 -15.93
C ALA A 152 -17.34 5.61 -14.81
N ASP A 153 -16.38 5.71 -13.88
CA ASP A 153 -16.40 6.58 -12.71
C ASP A 153 -17.53 6.28 -11.69
N ALA A 154 -18.30 5.22 -11.89
CA ALA A 154 -19.28 4.77 -10.89
C ALA A 154 -18.55 4.37 -9.60
N GLU A 155 -19.17 4.67 -8.46
CA GLU A 155 -18.65 4.33 -7.13
C GLU A 155 -19.50 3.24 -6.48
N VAL A 156 -18.85 2.28 -5.83
CA VAL A 156 -19.52 1.29 -4.98
C VAL A 156 -18.92 1.31 -3.58
N ARG A 157 -19.74 1.06 -2.57
CA ARG A 157 -19.41 1.10 -1.15
C ARG A 157 -19.66 -0.28 -0.55
N ILE A 158 -18.60 -1.03 -0.27
CA ILE A 158 -18.69 -2.42 0.19
C ILE A 158 -18.44 -2.48 1.70
N PRO A 159 -19.43 -2.95 2.49
CA PRO A 159 -19.25 -3.07 3.93
C PRO A 159 -18.05 -3.92 4.32
N TYR A 160 -17.32 -3.48 5.33
CA TYR A 160 -16.23 -4.25 5.93
C TYR A 160 -16.07 -3.94 7.41
N SER A 161 -15.40 -4.87 8.10
CA SER A 161 -14.84 -4.63 9.42
C SER A 161 -13.43 -5.21 9.54
N ALA A 162 -12.66 -4.70 10.49
CA ALA A 162 -11.31 -5.18 10.77
C ALA A 162 -10.85 -4.81 12.18
N ALA A 163 -9.95 -5.61 12.76
CA ALA A 163 -9.21 -5.21 13.94
C ALA A 163 -7.94 -4.44 13.53
N TYR A 164 -7.73 -3.28 14.14
CA TYR A 164 -6.54 -2.46 14.00
C TYR A 164 -5.78 -2.45 15.33
N ARG A 165 -4.48 -2.79 15.26
CA ARG A 165 -3.55 -2.74 16.39
C ARG A 165 -2.43 -1.79 16.05
N PHE A 166 -2.21 -0.81 16.92
CA PHE A 166 -1.23 0.25 16.77
C PHE A 166 -0.07 -0.01 17.72
N TYR A 167 1.15 0.02 17.19
CA TYR A 167 2.34 -0.36 17.93
C TYR A 167 3.39 0.74 17.92
N ARG A 168 4.11 0.87 19.03
CA ARG A 168 5.34 1.64 19.15
C ARG A 168 6.54 0.68 19.15
N ALA A 169 7.57 0.99 18.38
CA ALA A 169 8.84 0.25 18.46
C ALA A 169 9.42 0.37 19.88
N LYS A 170 10.00 -0.72 20.41
CA LYS A 170 10.84 -0.63 21.61
C LYS A 170 12.14 0.07 21.21
N GLN A 171 12.53 1.03 22.00
CA GLN A 171 13.87 1.61 21.96
C GLN A 171 14.88 0.63 22.48
#